data_e352d88126e3ff2e15f42558a320210f
#
_entry.id   e352d88126e3ff2e15f42558a320210f
#
_cell.length_a   1.000
_cell.length_b   1.000
_cell.length_c   1.000
_cell.angle_alpha   90.00
_cell.angle_beta   90.00
_cell.angle_gamma   90.00
#
_symmetry.space_group_name_H-M   'P 1'
#
loop_
_entity.id
_entity.type
_entity.pdbx_description
1 polymer ?
#
loop_
_entity_poly.entity_id
_entity_poly.type
_entity_poly.pdbx_seq_one_letter_code
_entity_poly.pdbx_strand_id
1 'polypeptide(L)'
;MKKAAVFVLALAVCLAAAWGDEVKVQANTPFTYACLECSGSYAQIPAKVGEFIGEFFKQGLMPAGAMFGLYLNSPAEVKSEAELKWQVGFPVAAEAQVAAPLKKAEYKFTLVAYYLYKGPVDKVAESYGKIMQYLEANGYKVAGPCLERYLDNPQMVKPEEMRTEILFPVEKK
;
A
#
# COMPACT_ATOMS: atom_id res chain seq x y z
N MET A 1 -16.26 1.61 66.72
CA MET A 1 -15.17 1.44 65.71
C MET A 1 -15.81 1.35 64.35
N LYS A 2 -15.78 2.46 63.57
CA LYS A 2 -16.38 2.54 62.20
C LYS A 2 -15.29 2.29 61.19
N LYS A 3 -15.41 1.19 60.39
CA LYS A 3 -14.50 0.87 59.28
C LYS A 3 -14.93 1.70 58.07
N ALA A 4 -14.08 2.58 57.61
CA ALA A 4 -14.25 3.31 56.35
C ALA A 4 -13.79 2.41 55.20
N ALA A 5 -14.71 2.12 54.26
CA ALA A 5 -14.38 1.44 53.02
C ALA A 5 -13.91 2.47 51.99
N VAL A 6 -12.68 2.39 51.57
CA VAL A 6 -12.11 3.18 50.47
C VAL A 6 -12.50 2.50 49.15
N PHE A 7 -13.40 3.13 48.40
CA PHE A 7 -13.70 2.76 47.03
C PHE A 7 -12.63 3.32 46.08
N VAL A 8 -11.76 2.49 45.57
CA VAL A 8 -10.86 2.85 44.47
C VAL A 8 -11.62 2.76 43.18
N LEU A 9 -11.97 3.90 42.61
CA LEU A 9 -12.58 4.02 41.29
C LEU A 9 -11.48 3.82 40.23
N ALA A 10 -11.39 2.65 39.64
CA ALA A 10 -10.50 2.40 38.51
C ALA A 10 -11.08 3.09 37.27
N LEU A 11 -10.48 4.21 36.91
CA LEU A 11 -10.77 4.92 35.65
C LEU A 11 -10.21 4.11 34.50
N ALA A 12 -11.03 3.31 33.85
CA ALA A 12 -10.68 2.65 32.59
C ALA A 12 -10.63 3.72 31.49
N VAL A 13 -9.43 4.19 31.18
CA VAL A 13 -9.19 5.01 29.99
C VAL A 13 -9.32 4.09 28.78
N CYS A 14 -10.50 4.09 28.16
CA CYS A 14 -10.65 3.54 26.81
C CYS A 14 -9.83 4.42 25.86
N LEU A 15 -8.59 4.01 25.55
CA LEU A 15 -7.91 4.50 24.34
C LEU A 15 -8.74 4.01 23.15
N ALA A 16 -9.63 4.87 22.65
CA ALA A 16 -10.14 4.71 21.30
C ALA A 16 -8.91 4.82 20.38
N ALA A 17 -8.47 3.69 19.84
CA ALA A 17 -7.49 3.67 18.78
C ALA A 17 -8.10 4.48 17.62
N ALA A 18 -7.56 5.68 17.37
CA ALA A 18 -7.87 6.47 16.18
C ALA A 18 -7.36 5.66 14.99
N TRP A 19 -8.26 4.97 14.32
CA TRP A 19 -7.97 4.18 13.14
C TRP A 19 -7.78 5.16 11.97
N GLY A 20 -6.57 5.27 11.45
CA GLY A 20 -6.38 5.71 10.09
C GLY A 20 -5.61 7.00 9.80
N ASP A 21 -5.16 7.79 10.77
CA ASP A 21 -4.54 9.10 10.45
C ASP A 21 -3.05 9.22 10.80
N GLU A 22 -2.41 8.16 11.25
CA GLU A 22 -1.03 8.18 11.71
C GLU A 22 -0.12 7.31 10.84
N VAL A 23 1.01 7.89 10.41
CA VAL A 23 2.10 7.15 9.76
C VAL A 23 2.81 6.32 10.83
N LYS A 24 3.08 5.04 10.56
CA LYS A 24 3.85 4.18 11.45
C LYS A 24 4.88 3.36 10.68
N VAL A 25 6.00 3.05 11.32
CA VAL A 25 6.96 2.07 10.79
C VAL A 25 6.66 0.72 11.43
N GLN A 26 6.49 -0.30 10.59
CA GLN A 26 6.11 -1.64 11.03
C GLN A 26 6.79 -2.73 10.21
N ALA A 27 6.84 -3.94 10.78
CA ALA A 27 7.24 -5.13 10.04
C ALA A 27 6.27 -5.40 8.89
N ASN A 28 6.79 -5.88 7.79
CA ASN A 28 6.04 -6.35 6.63
C ASN A 28 6.45 -7.78 6.30
N THR A 29 5.50 -8.61 5.91
CA THR A 29 5.79 -9.96 5.44
C THR A 29 6.06 -9.92 3.93
N PRO A 30 7.23 -10.41 3.47
CA PRO A 30 7.49 -10.60 2.05
C PRO A 30 6.43 -11.47 1.38
N PHE A 31 6.12 -11.21 0.12
CA PHE A 31 5.14 -11.98 -0.63
C PHE A 31 5.48 -12.09 -2.10
N THR A 32 5.08 -13.21 -2.71
CA THR A 32 5.15 -13.43 -4.14
C THR A 32 3.95 -12.80 -4.83
N TYR A 33 4.16 -12.27 -6.03
CA TYR A 33 3.09 -11.64 -6.80
C TYR A 33 3.24 -11.89 -8.30
N ALA A 34 2.10 -11.81 -9.00
CA ALA A 34 2.05 -11.69 -10.45
C ALA A 34 1.72 -10.25 -10.83
N CYS A 35 2.41 -9.69 -11.82
CA CYS A 35 2.22 -8.31 -12.25
C CYS A 35 2.30 -8.14 -13.76
N LEU A 36 1.71 -7.04 -14.23
CA LEU A 36 1.98 -6.44 -15.53
C LEU A 36 2.96 -5.27 -15.33
N GLU A 37 4.09 -5.30 -16.03
CA GLU A 37 5.03 -4.17 -16.06
C GLU A 37 4.53 -3.09 -17.01
N CYS A 38 4.52 -1.86 -16.54
CA CYS A 38 4.01 -0.71 -17.24
C CYS A 38 5.06 0.41 -17.30
N SER A 39 4.98 1.23 -18.32
CA SER A 39 5.77 2.47 -18.45
C SER A 39 4.92 3.58 -19.05
N GLY A 40 5.33 4.82 -18.78
CA GLY A 40 4.63 6.01 -19.26
C GLY A 40 3.62 6.56 -18.26
N SER A 41 2.79 7.47 -18.73
CA SER A 41 1.87 8.26 -17.89
C SER A 41 0.95 7.40 -17.03
N TYR A 42 0.78 7.79 -15.77
CA TYR A 42 -0.19 7.21 -14.84
C TYR A 42 -1.65 7.36 -15.29
N ALA A 43 -1.94 8.22 -16.26
CA ALA A 43 -3.26 8.29 -16.90
C ALA A 43 -3.66 6.95 -17.58
N GLN A 44 -2.70 6.07 -17.85
CA GLN A 44 -2.94 4.74 -18.41
C GLN A 44 -3.35 3.68 -17.36
N ILE A 45 -3.26 3.98 -16.05
CA ILE A 45 -3.54 3.02 -14.97
C ILE A 45 -4.88 2.29 -15.18
N PRO A 46 -6.02 2.97 -15.45
CA PRO A 46 -7.29 2.25 -15.60
C PRO A 46 -7.29 1.23 -16.73
N ALA A 47 -6.68 1.56 -17.87
CA ALA A 47 -6.56 0.66 -19.01
C ALA A 47 -5.64 -0.53 -18.69
N LYS A 48 -4.49 -0.28 -18.05
CA LYS A 48 -3.52 -1.31 -17.67
C LYS A 48 -4.03 -2.24 -16.57
N VAL A 49 -4.84 -1.74 -15.66
CA VAL A 49 -5.57 -2.56 -14.67
C VAL A 49 -6.52 -3.52 -15.37
N GLY A 50 -7.29 -3.05 -16.35
CA GLY A 50 -8.17 -3.91 -17.14
C GLY A 50 -7.42 -5.01 -17.91
N GLU A 51 -6.31 -4.63 -18.56
CA GLU A 51 -5.42 -5.58 -19.27
C GLU A 51 -4.86 -6.64 -18.30
N PHE A 52 -4.32 -6.20 -17.17
CA PHE A 52 -3.78 -7.08 -16.14
C PHE A 52 -4.82 -8.08 -15.61
N ILE A 53 -6.00 -7.59 -15.23
CA ILE A 53 -7.09 -8.43 -14.70
C ILE A 53 -7.50 -9.49 -15.75
N GLY A 54 -7.65 -9.09 -17.01
CA GLY A 54 -8.00 -10.00 -18.10
C GLY A 54 -6.96 -11.12 -18.28
N GLU A 55 -5.68 -10.80 -18.36
CA GLU A 55 -4.61 -11.78 -18.49
C GLU A 55 -4.41 -12.64 -17.22
N PHE A 56 -4.59 -12.05 -16.06
CA PHE A 56 -4.48 -12.77 -14.77
C PHE A 56 -5.48 -13.92 -14.68
N PHE A 57 -6.76 -13.65 -14.90
CA PHE A 57 -7.81 -14.68 -14.83
C PHE A 57 -7.80 -15.63 -16.01
N LYS A 58 -7.39 -15.17 -17.19
CA LYS A 58 -7.20 -16.04 -18.37
C LYS A 58 -6.15 -17.14 -18.13
N GLN A 59 -5.12 -16.87 -17.33
CA GLN A 59 -4.12 -17.85 -16.91
C GLN A 59 -4.60 -18.75 -15.75
N GLY A 60 -5.82 -18.60 -15.26
CA GLY A 60 -6.37 -19.36 -14.14
C GLY A 60 -5.73 -19.01 -12.78
N LEU A 61 -5.06 -17.86 -12.68
CA LEU A 61 -4.43 -17.43 -11.44
C LEU A 61 -5.49 -17.00 -10.42
N MET A 62 -5.17 -17.18 -9.12
CA MET A 62 -6.02 -16.78 -8.01
C MET A 62 -5.29 -15.75 -7.16
N PRO A 63 -5.93 -14.61 -6.84
CA PRO A 63 -5.32 -13.60 -5.98
C PRO A 63 -5.25 -14.11 -4.52
N ALA A 64 -4.09 -13.93 -3.88
CA ALA A 64 -3.87 -14.22 -2.47
C ALA A 64 -4.01 -12.96 -1.58
N GLY A 65 -4.48 -11.85 -2.15
CA GLY A 65 -4.67 -10.59 -1.45
C GLY A 65 -5.21 -9.49 -2.37
N ALA A 66 -5.29 -8.27 -1.83
CA ALA A 66 -5.78 -7.11 -2.58
C ALA A 66 -4.83 -6.73 -3.73
N MET A 67 -5.40 -6.16 -4.80
CA MET A 67 -4.65 -5.58 -5.90
C MET A 67 -3.79 -4.42 -5.43
N PHE A 68 -2.66 -4.22 -6.08
CA PHE A 68 -1.74 -3.12 -5.77
C PHE A 68 -1.14 -2.50 -7.03
N GLY A 69 -0.74 -1.23 -6.89
CA GLY A 69 0.22 -0.55 -7.74
C GLY A 69 1.59 -0.52 -7.08
N LEU A 70 2.66 -0.80 -7.82
CA LEU A 70 4.04 -0.67 -7.37
C LEU A 70 4.74 0.38 -8.24
N TYR A 71 5.13 1.50 -7.64
CA TYR A 71 5.69 2.67 -8.33
C TYR A 71 7.21 2.67 -8.19
N LEU A 72 7.89 2.29 -9.28
CA LEU A 72 9.35 2.04 -9.28
C LEU A 72 10.17 3.33 -9.34
N ASN A 73 9.60 4.41 -9.81
CA ASN A 73 10.12 5.77 -9.76
C ASN A 73 8.96 6.77 -9.66
N SER A 74 9.27 8.02 -9.40
CA SER A 74 8.27 9.07 -9.22
C SER A 74 8.37 10.15 -10.30
N PRO A 75 7.30 10.95 -10.53
CA PRO A 75 7.35 12.10 -11.41
C PRO A 75 8.44 13.13 -11.06
N ALA A 76 8.87 13.18 -9.79
CA ALA A 76 9.96 14.05 -9.33
C ALA A 76 11.36 13.56 -9.73
N GLU A 77 11.50 12.27 -10.08
CA GLU A 77 12.77 11.62 -10.41
C GLU A 77 13.03 11.52 -11.92
N VAL A 78 12.01 11.75 -12.74
CA VAL A 78 12.07 11.58 -14.20
C VAL A 78 11.96 12.91 -14.94
N LYS A 79 12.49 12.97 -16.15
CA LYS A 79 12.42 14.17 -17.01
C LYS A 79 11.10 14.26 -17.80
N SER A 80 10.49 13.12 -18.05
CA SER A 80 9.21 13.03 -18.74
C SER A 80 8.38 11.87 -18.21
N GLU A 81 7.06 11.93 -18.34
CA GLU A 81 6.16 10.82 -17.96
C GLU A 81 6.44 9.53 -18.72
N ALA A 82 7.04 9.60 -19.92
CA ALA A 82 7.42 8.41 -20.68
C ALA A 82 8.45 7.52 -19.96
N GLU A 83 9.21 8.10 -19.01
CA GLU A 83 10.22 7.39 -18.22
C GLU A 83 9.67 6.78 -16.92
N LEU A 84 8.39 7.05 -16.60
CA LEU A 84 7.74 6.44 -15.43
C LEU A 84 7.68 4.92 -15.60
N LYS A 85 7.97 4.20 -14.53
CA LYS A 85 7.93 2.74 -14.45
C LYS A 85 7.11 2.32 -13.25
N TRP A 86 6.16 1.45 -13.49
CA TRP A 86 5.24 0.98 -12.48
C TRP A 86 4.71 -0.40 -12.83
N GLN A 87 4.05 -1.04 -11.88
CA GLN A 87 3.46 -2.35 -12.04
C GLN A 87 2.05 -2.33 -11.45
N VAL A 88 1.14 -3.11 -12.03
CA VAL A 88 -0.11 -3.51 -11.37
C VAL A 88 -0.03 -5.00 -11.10
N GLY A 89 -0.50 -5.45 -9.94
CA GLY A 89 -0.36 -6.84 -9.57
C GLY A 89 -1.33 -7.32 -8.49
N PHE A 90 -1.36 -8.66 -8.37
CA PHE A 90 -1.95 -9.35 -7.22
C PHE A 90 -0.90 -10.20 -6.52
N PRO A 91 -0.92 -10.26 -5.17
CA PRO A 91 -0.25 -11.35 -4.47
C PRO A 91 -0.78 -12.70 -4.98
N VAL A 92 0.13 -13.67 -5.11
CA VAL A 92 -0.20 -15.05 -5.52
C VAL A 92 0.52 -16.05 -4.63
N ALA A 93 0.08 -17.29 -4.66
CA ALA A 93 0.80 -18.38 -4.02
C ALA A 93 2.22 -18.53 -4.59
N ALA A 94 3.18 -18.92 -3.75
CA ALA A 94 4.58 -19.01 -4.15
C ALA A 94 4.81 -19.99 -5.31
N GLU A 95 4.02 -21.04 -5.40
CA GLU A 95 4.04 -22.05 -6.45
C GLU A 95 3.29 -21.67 -7.74
N ALA A 96 2.56 -20.54 -7.75
CA ALA A 96 1.79 -20.10 -8.91
C ALA A 96 2.66 -20.04 -10.19
N GLN A 97 2.16 -20.61 -11.26
CA GLN A 97 2.80 -20.58 -12.57
C GLN A 97 2.31 -19.35 -13.34
N VAL A 98 3.19 -18.39 -13.56
CA VAL A 98 2.87 -17.14 -14.24
C VAL A 98 3.57 -17.10 -15.59
N ALA A 99 2.81 -16.90 -16.66
CA ALA A 99 3.31 -16.80 -18.02
C ALA A 99 3.22 -15.37 -18.58
N ALA A 100 3.99 -15.10 -19.64
CA ALA A 100 3.89 -13.81 -20.35
C ALA A 100 2.45 -13.56 -20.85
N PRO A 101 1.99 -12.31 -20.88
CA PRO A 101 2.74 -11.06 -20.64
C PRO A 101 2.96 -10.70 -19.15
N LEU A 102 2.36 -11.48 -18.21
CA LEU A 102 2.58 -11.26 -16.79
C LEU A 102 3.94 -11.76 -16.35
N LYS A 103 4.45 -11.18 -15.26
CA LYS A 103 5.70 -11.61 -14.62
C LYS A 103 5.43 -11.99 -13.17
N LYS A 104 6.16 -13.00 -12.71
CA LYS A 104 6.21 -13.37 -11.29
C LYS A 104 7.40 -12.70 -10.64
N ALA A 105 7.16 -12.08 -9.48
CA ALA A 105 8.19 -11.38 -8.72
C ALA A 105 7.92 -11.50 -7.21
N GLU A 106 8.81 -10.94 -6.40
CA GLU A 106 8.72 -10.95 -4.96
C GLU A 106 8.87 -9.51 -4.40
N TYR A 107 7.95 -9.13 -3.52
CA TYR A 107 8.07 -7.94 -2.68
C TYR A 107 8.78 -8.35 -1.39
N LYS A 108 10.10 -8.15 -1.34
CA LYS A 108 11.01 -8.72 -0.32
C LYS A 108 11.23 -7.83 0.91
N PHE A 109 10.65 -6.64 0.95
CA PHE A 109 10.88 -5.67 2.01
C PHE A 109 10.20 -6.09 3.30
N THR A 110 10.95 -6.11 4.40
CA THR A 110 10.50 -6.57 5.72
C THR A 110 10.18 -5.44 6.69
N LEU A 111 10.54 -4.19 6.35
CA LEU A 111 10.24 -2.99 7.15
C LEU A 111 9.66 -1.92 6.24
N VAL A 112 8.50 -1.38 6.61
CA VAL A 112 7.79 -0.38 5.83
C VAL A 112 7.26 0.76 6.70
N ALA A 113 7.27 1.97 6.16
CA ALA A 113 6.37 3.01 6.62
C ALA A 113 5.00 2.73 6.03
N TYR A 114 4.01 2.63 6.89
CA TYR A 114 2.62 2.32 6.58
C TYR A 114 1.73 3.53 6.85
N TYR A 115 0.84 3.81 5.93
CA TYR A 115 -0.23 4.78 6.10
C TYR A 115 -1.52 4.25 5.46
N LEU A 116 -2.64 4.35 6.18
CA LEU A 116 -3.95 4.04 5.63
C LEU A 116 -4.61 5.33 5.17
N TYR A 117 -4.65 5.53 3.86
CA TYR A 117 -5.36 6.63 3.24
C TYR A 117 -6.85 6.28 3.07
N LYS A 118 -7.72 7.25 3.36
CA LYS A 118 -9.16 7.16 3.07
C LYS A 118 -9.56 8.35 2.20
N GLY A 119 -10.08 8.06 1.01
CA GLY A 119 -10.50 9.07 0.05
C GLY A 119 -10.37 8.63 -1.41
N PRO A 120 -10.60 9.53 -2.37
CA PRO A 120 -10.46 9.26 -3.79
C PRO A 120 -9.03 8.85 -4.16
N VAL A 121 -8.88 7.80 -4.98
CA VAL A 121 -7.58 7.21 -5.34
C VAL A 121 -6.67 8.20 -6.09
N ASP A 122 -7.24 9.11 -6.87
CA ASP A 122 -6.51 10.16 -7.60
C ASP A 122 -5.86 11.21 -6.68
N LYS A 123 -6.25 11.25 -5.39
CA LYS A 123 -5.68 12.13 -4.36
C LYS A 123 -4.71 11.45 -3.39
N VAL A 124 -4.45 10.16 -3.56
CA VAL A 124 -3.54 9.38 -2.69
C VAL A 124 -2.17 10.05 -2.55
N ALA A 125 -1.62 10.58 -3.64
CA ALA A 125 -0.30 11.22 -3.65
C ALA A 125 -0.19 12.44 -2.71
N GLU A 126 -1.30 13.10 -2.36
CA GLU A 126 -1.31 14.20 -1.39
C GLU A 126 -0.84 13.73 0.02
N SER A 127 -0.98 12.42 0.31
CA SER A 127 -0.54 11.83 1.58
C SER A 127 0.98 11.60 1.67
N TYR A 128 1.68 11.58 0.55
CA TYR A 128 3.11 11.25 0.52
C TYR A 128 3.95 12.25 1.31
N GLY A 129 3.61 13.54 1.22
CA GLY A 129 4.29 14.59 2.00
C GLY A 129 4.27 14.32 3.51
N LYS A 130 3.13 13.87 4.05
CA LYS A 130 2.98 13.48 5.46
C LYS A 130 3.89 12.31 5.82
N ILE A 131 3.97 11.30 4.94
CA ILE A 131 4.83 10.13 5.16
C ILE A 131 6.31 10.55 5.15
N MET A 132 6.73 11.37 4.17
CA MET A 132 8.13 11.81 4.08
C MET A 132 8.54 12.66 5.27
N GLN A 133 7.70 13.56 5.77
CA GLN A 133 7.93 14.34 6.99
C GLN A 133 8.11 13.44 8.22
N TYR A 134 7.26 12.41 8.36
CA TYR A 134 7.39 11.44 9.45
C TYR A 134 8.72 10.68 9.38
N LEU A 135 9.11 10.21 8.19
CA LEU A 135 10.37 9.49 8.00
C LEU A 135 11.58 10.36 8.37
N GLU A 136 11.59 11.61 7.92
CA GLU A 136 12.64 12.58 8.24
C GLU A 136 12.78 12.78 9.75
N ALA A 137 11.66 13.07 10.42
CA ALA A 137 11.61 13.34 11.87
C ALA A 137 12.02 12.12 12.73
N ASN A 138 11.85 10.90 12.22
CA ASN A 138 12.14 9.66 12.96
C ASN A 138 13.43 8.94 12.52
N GLY A 139 14.25 9.57 11.67
CA GLY A 139 15.56 9.04 11.25
C GLY A 139 15.46 7.82 10.33
N TYR A 140 14.46 7.79 9.45
CA TYR A 140 14.30 6.80 8.40
C TYR A 140 14.55 7.41 7.03
N LYS A 141 14.93 6.56 6.06
CA LYS A 141 14.97 6.89 4.64
C LYS A 141 14.24 5.83 3.84
N VAL A 142 13.73 6.22 2.68
CA VAL A 142 13.10 5.29 1.74
C VAL A 142 14.16 4.35 1.17
N ALA A 143 13.85 3.05 1.13
CA ALA A 143 14.76 1.98 0.71
C ALA A 143 14.23 1.18 -0.49
N GLY A 144 13.11 1.61 -1.09
CA GLY A 144 12.52 0.90 -2.22
C GLY A 144 11.26 1.58 -2.76
N PRO A 145 10.62 0.98 -3.77
CA PRO A 145 9.47 1.54 -4.45
C PRO A 145 8.24 1.61 -3.55
N CYS A 146 7.41 2.65 -3.76
CA CYS A 146 6.12 2.77 -3.10
C CYS A 146 5.15 1.70 -3.59
N LEU A 147 4.47 1.03 -2.66
CA LEU A 147 3.38 0.11 -2.95
C LEU A 147 2.07 0.70 -2.41
N GLU A 148 1.08 0.81 -3.26
CA GLU A 148 -0.30 1.17 -2.91
C GLU A 148 -1.19 -0.05 -3.05
N ARG A 149 -1.79 -0.50 -1.94
CA ARG A 149 -2.71 -1.63 -1.92
C ARG A 149 -4.14 -1.13 -1.83
N TYR A 150 -4.96 -1.47 -2.83
CA TYR A 150 -6.35 -1.01 -2.97
C TYR A 150 -7.27 -1.98 -2.25
N LEU A 151 -7.85 -1.56 -1.12
CA LEU A 151 -8.62 -2.44 -0.25
C LEU A 151 -10.08 -2.58 -0.66
N ASP A 152 -10.60 -1.63 -1.40
CA ASP A 152 -12.01 -1.55 -1.74
C ASP A 152 -12.24 -1.63 -3.25
N ASN A 153 -13.40 -2.17 -3.62
CA ASN A 153 -13.84 -2.21 -5.01
C ASN A 153 -14.53 -0.88 -5.36
N PRO A 154 -14.03 -0.12 -6.36
CA PRO A 154 -14.59 1.18 -6.75
C PRO A 154 -16.03 1.11 -7.30
N GLN A 155 -16.52 -0.08 -7.65
CA GLN A 155 -17.91 -0.27 -8.03
C GLN A 155 -18.86 -0.44 -6.83
N MET A 156 -18.34 -0.67 -5.64
CA MET A 156 -19.10 -0.97 -4.43
C MET A 156 -18.97 0.08 -3.34
N VAL A 157 -17.91 0.89 -3.38
CA VAL A 157 -17.58 1.87 -2.35
C VAL A 157 -17.46 3.26 -2.99
N LYS A 158 -18.02 4.27 -2.32
CA LYS A 158 -17.92 5.66 -2.79
C LYS A 158 -16.47 6.14 -2.76
N PRO A 159 -16.04 7.02 -3.67
CA PRO A 159 -14.67 7.51 -3.73
C PRO A 159 -14.14 8.02 -2.38
N GLU A 160 -14.96 8.76 -1.62
CA GLU A 160 -14.59 9.36 -0.34
C GLU A 160 -14.41 8.32 0.79
N GLU A 161 -14.92 7.11 0.60
CA GLU A 161 -14.84 6.01 1.56
C GLU A 161 -13.81 4.97 1.18
N MET A 162 -13.21 5.06 -0.02
CA MET A 162 -12.18 4.14 -0.49
C MET A 162 -10.94 4.18 0.38
N ARG A 163 -10.37 3.00 0.62
CA ARG A 163 -9.17 2.83 1.44
C ARG A 163 -8.02 2.33 0.60
N THR A 164 -6.88 2.99 0.76
CA THR A 164 -5.61 2.58 0.14
C THR A 164 -4.55 2.49 1.21
N GLU A 165 -3.91 1.34 1.36
CA GLU A 165 -2.70 1.22 2.16
C GLU A 165 -1.51 1.69 1.35
N ILE A 166 -0.74 2.62 1.91
CA ILE A 166 0.49 3.13 1.30
C ILE A 166 1.66 2.56 2.09
N LEU A 167 2.57 1.86 1.41
CA LEU A 167 3.74 1.23 1.99
C LEU A 167 5.00 1.75 1.31
N PHE A 168 5.86 2.44 2.06
CA PHE A 168 7.20 2.78 1.62
C PHE A 168 8.21 1.86 2.34
N PRO A 169 8.98 1.03 1.62
CA PRO A 169 10.11 0.35 2.23
C PRO A 169 11.07 1.36 2.84
N VAL A 170 11.52 1.08 4.07
CA VAL A 170 12.38 2.01 4.81
C VAL A 170 13.55 1.32 5.47
N GLU A 171 14.61 2.09 5.73
CA GLU A 171 15.72 1.70 6.57
C GLU A 171 16.12 2.85 7.48
N LYS A 172 16.81 2.57 8.59
CA LYS A 172 17.38 3.60 9.48
C LYS A 172 18.46 4.38 8.73
N LYS A 173 18.53 5.69 8.99
CA LYS A 173 19.63 6.56 8.55
C LYS A 173 20.91 6.27 9.33
#